data_6ee14ec6f9a8a1f25103fcb8662ece38
#
_entry.id   6ee14ec6f9a8a1f25103fcb8662ece38
#
_cell.length_a   1.000
_cell.length_b   1.000
_cell.length_c   1.000
_cell.angle_alpha   90.00
_cell.angle_beta   90.00
_cell.angle_gamma   90.00
#
_symmetry.space_group_name_H-M   'P 1'
#
loop_
_entity.id
_entity.type
_entity.pdbx_description
1 polymer ?
#
loop_
_entity_poly.entity_id
_entity_poly.type
_entity_poly.pdbx_seq_one_letter_code
_entity_poly.pdbx_strand_id
1 'polypeptide(L)'
;ISAEKRISNKDLLPGKGFDQIEGLVNDGFEGLNILEAAGSLHEGMIYGLSLPQLAESLNAKVLIVNLWEDCKSVDALLDAKRQLGDHLAGVVLNAVLPQEVEKVKNDIVPSLKDMNIEVFGVMPKSPLLRSVSVGELVRRLDARVICCAEKDQLLVETLSIGAMGVN
;
A
#
# COMPACT_ATOMS: atom_id res chain seq x y z
N ILE A 1 8.39 6.73 -10.39
CA ILE A 1 8.13 7.22 -11.79
C ILE A 1 6.98 6.40 -12.32
N SER A 2 5.84 7.04 -12.71
CA SER A 2 4.67 6.31 -13.22
C SER A 2 5.00 5.54 -14.49
N ALA A 3 4.31 4.41 -14.73
CA ALA A 3 4.49 3.60 -15.94
C ALA A 3 4.32 4.42 -17.23
N GLU A 4 3.41 5.38 -17.24
CA GLU A 4 3.20 6.30 -18.39
C GLU A 4 4.41 7.16 -18.72
N LYS A 5 5.12 7.67 -17.71
CA LYS A 5 6.36 8.43 -17.93
C LYS A 5 7.49 7.57 -18.49
N ARG A 6 7.44 6.26 -18.25
CA ARG A 6 8.48 5.31 -18.68
C ARG A 6 8.25 4.81 -20.10
N ILE A 7 6.98 4.61 -20.49
CA ILE A 7 6.64 4.24 -21.88
C ILE A 7 7.09 5.34 -22.87
N SER A 8 7.09 6.59 -22.42
CA SER A 8 7.61 7.72 -23.23
C SER A 8 9.14 7.86 -23.20
N ASN A 9 9.83 7.16 -22.33
CA ASN A 9 11.29 7.24 -22.20
C ASN A 9 11.95 6.13 -23.03
N LYS A 10 12.43 6.47 -24.21
CA LYS A 10 13.07 5.54 -25.17
C LYS A 10 14.33 4.85 -24.64
N ASP A 11 14.87 5.33 -23.52
CA ASP A 11 16.08 4.79 -22.89
C ASP A 11 15.80 3.59 -21.97
N LEU A 12 14.52 3.31 -21.66
CA LEU A 12 14.12 2.17 -20.86
C LEU A 12 13.77 0.98 -21.76
N LEU A 13 14.73 0.09 -21.93
CA LEU A 13 14.52 -1.17 -22.65
C LEU A 13 13.58 -2.10 -21.85
N PRO A 14 12.60 -2.76 -22.50
CA PRO A 14 11.77 -3.78 -21.87
C PRO A 14 12.63 -4.86 -21.18
N GLY A 15 12.28 -5.23 -19.96
CA GLY A 15 12.96 -6.28 -19.18
C GLY A 15 14.30 -5.89 -18.53
N LYS A 16 14.77 -4.66 -18.70
CA LYS A 16 16.07 -4.21 -18.14
C LYS A 16 15.96 -3.18 -17.03
N GLY A 17 14.79 -3.02 -16.45
CA GLY A 17 14.59 -2.05 -15.35
C GLY A 17 15.39 -2.39 -14.10
N PHE A 18 15.63 -3.68 -13.84
CA PHE A 18 16.37 -4.13 -12.66
C PHE A 18 17.82 -3.63 -12.65
N ASP A 19 18.51 -3.66 -13.80
CA ASP A 19 19.91 -3.21 -13.92
C ASP A 19 20.09 -1.76 -13.42
N GLN A 20 19.01 -0.94 -13.48
CA GLN A 20 19.07 0.45 -13.04
C GLN A 20 18.85 0.63 -11.53
N ILE A 21 18.21 -0.33 -10.88
CA ILE A 21 17.94 -0.27 -9.43
C ILE A 21 18.89 -1.13 -8.61
N GLU A 22 19.56 -2.09 -9.23
CA GLU A 22 20.48 -3.00 -8.55
C GLU A 22 21.56 -2.24 -7.77
N GLY A 23 22.13 -1.21 -8.36
CA GLY A 23 23.12 -0.35 -7.70
C GLY A 23 22.58 0.41 -6.48
N LEU A 24 21.28 0.70 -6.45
CA LEU A 24 20.64 1.38 -5.32
C LEU A 24 20.38 0.44 -4.13
N VAL A 25 20.24 -0.85 -4.40
CA VAL A 25 19.96 -1.87 -3.38
C VAL A 25 21.26 -2.45 -2.80
N ASN A 26 22.29 -2.55 -3.64
CA ASN A 26 23.59 -3.15 -3.27
C ASN A 26 24.61 -2.14 -2.74
N ASP A 27 24.17 -1.02 -2.18
CA ASP A 27 25.02 0.10 -1.73
C ASP A 27 25.86 -0.20 -0.48
N GLY A 28 26.11 -1.49 -0.20
CA GLY A 28 26.99 -1.94 0.90
C GLY A 28 26.42 -1.74 2.31
N PHE A 29 25.11 -1.50 2.42
CA PHE A 29 24.43 -1.37 3.70
C PHE A 29 24.35 -2.73 4.41
N GLU A 30 25.02 -2.85 5.55
CA GLU A 30 24.88 -3.99 6.46
C GLU A 30 23.66 -3.77 7.36
N GLY A 31 22.50 -4.32 7.01
CA GLY A 31 21.29 -4.18 7.80
C GLY A 31 20.03 -4.66 7.08
N LEU A 32 18.88 -4.34 7.64
CA LEU A 32 17.59 -4.62 7.04
C LEU A 32 17.23 -3.54 6.03
N ASN A 33 17.16 -3.92 4.76
CA ASN A 33 16.64 -3.07 3.70
C ASN A 33 15.13 -3.29 3.54
N ILE A 34 14.35 -2.23 3.58
CA ILE A 34 12.90 -2.25 3.32
C ILE A 34 12.64 -1.48 2.05
N LEU A 35 12.08 -2.17 1.06
CA LEU A 35 11.72 -1.60 -0.24
C LEU A 35 10.20 -1.49 -0.33
N GLU A 36 9.69 -0.28 -0.55
CA GLU A 36 8.29 -0.08 -0.89
C GLU A 36 8.09 -0.33 -2.39
N ALA A 37 7.27 -1.32 -2.70
CA ALA A 37 6.94 -1.68 -4.07
C ALA A 37 5.74 -0.88 -4.59
N ALA A 38 5.44 -1.03 -5.88
CA ALA A 38 4.24 -0.48 -6.50
C ALA A 38 2.95 -1.08 -5.89
N GLY A 39 1.83 -0.36 -6.06
CA GLY A 39 0.55 -0.74 -5.45
C GLY A 39 -0.12 -1.99 -6.02
N SER A 40 0.45 -2.62 -7.05
CA SER A 40 -0.04 -3.87 -7.62
C SER A 40 1.10 -4.85 -7.91
N LEU A 41 0.78 -6.15 -7.93
CA LEU A 41 1.74 -7.22 -8.23
C LEU A 41 2.35 -7.09 -9.63
N HIS A 42 1.59 -6.54 -10.58
CA HIS A 42 1.94 -6.55 -12.01
C HIS A 42 2.55 -5.25 -12.51
N GLU A 43 2.49 -4.19 -11.72
CA GLU A 43 3.04 -2.89 -12.14
C GLU A 43 4.54 -3.00 -12.40
N GLY A 44 4.97 -2.47 -13.55
CA GLY A 44 6.35 -2.54 -13.97
C GLY A 44 6.76 -3.83 -14.68
N MET A 45 5.85 -4.77 -14.94
CA MET A 45 6.15 -6.07 -15.55
C MET A 45 6.89 -5.94 -16.88
N ILE A 46 6.52 -4.99 -17.74
CA ILE A 46 7.18 -4.75 -19.02
C ILE A 46 8.67 -4.39 -18.87
N TYR A 47 9.04 -3.87 -17.72
CA TYR A 47 10.42 -3.44 -17.41
C TYR A 47 11.18 -4.46 -16.55
N GLY A 48 10.57 -5.60 -16.23
CA GLY A 48 11.18 -6.57 -15.31
C GLY A 48 11.15 -6.11 -13.85
N LEU A 49 10.23 -5.20 -13.49
CA LEU A 49 10.12 -4.56 -12.19
C LEU A 49 8.81 -4.87 -11.47
N SER A 50 8.04 -5.88 -11.92
CA SER A 50 6.88 -6.33 -11.16
C SER A 50 7.31 -6.89 -9.80
N LEU A 51 6.42 -6.90 -8.82
CA LEU A 51 6.76 -7.36 -7.48
C LEU A 51 7.32 -8.79 -7.47
N PRO A 52 6.76 -9.79 -8.19
CA PRO A 52 7.37 -11.12 -8.28
C PRO A 52 8.78 -11.11 -8.89
N GLN A 53 9.00 -10.32 -9.95
CA GLN A 53 10.32 -10.22 -10.60
C GLN A 53 11.36 -9.59 -9.67
N LEU A 54 10.98 -8.55 -8.93
CA LEU A 54 11.84 -7.92 -7.93
C LEU A 54 12.16 -8.87 -6.77
N ALA A 55 11.16 -9.58 -6.26
CA ALA A 55 11.34 -10.53 -5.17
C ALA A 55 12.32 -11.65 -5.56
N GLU A 56 12.21 -12.17 -6.78
CA GLU A 56 13.12 -13.18 -7.32
C GLU A 56 14.54 -12.61 -7.51
N SER A 57 14.67 -11.48 -8.19
CA SER A 57 15.98 -10.89 -8.52
C SER A 57 16.77 -10.46 -7.27
N LEU A 58 16.08 -9.99 -6.24
CA LEU A 58 16.68 -9.56 -4.97
C LEU A 58 16.75 -10.68 -3.93
N ASN A 59 16.20 -11.86 -4.22
CA ASN A 59 15.96 -12.92 -3.24
C ASN A 59 15.29 -12.38 -1.96
N ALA A 60 14.35 -11.47 -2.15
CA ALA A 60 13.69 -10.75 -1.07
C ALA A 60 12.43 -11.46 -0.59
N LYS A 61 12.12 -11.28 0.69
CA LYS A 61 10.81 -11.67 1.24
C LYS A 61 9.82 -10.53 1.07
N VAL A 62 8.58 -10.88 0.77
CA VAL A 62 7.50 -9.93 0.50
C VAL A 62 6.48 -9.98 1.63
N LEU A 63 6.20 -8.83 2.20
CA LEU A 63 5.08 -8.61 3.10
C LEU A 63 3.99 -7.85 2.34
N ILE A 64 2.82 -8.44 2.22
CA ILE A 64 1.68 -7.76 1.59
C ILE A 64 0.82 -7.07 2.65
N VAL A 65 0.58 -5.77 2.47
CA VAL A 65 -0.42 -5.03 3.23
C VAL A 65 -1.68 -4.91 2.37
N ASN A 66 -2.65 -5.77 2.64
CA ASN A 66 -3.90 -5.84 1.88
C ASN A 66 -4.97 -4.96 2.51
N LEU A 67 -5.56 -4.08 1.72
CA LEU A 67 -6.75 -3.35 2.13
C LEU A 67 -7.93 -4.33 2.18
N TRP A 68 -8.43 -4.59 3.38
CA TRP A 68 -9.56 -5.49 3.56
C TRP A 68 -10.87 -4.82 3.11
N GLU A 69 -11.54 -5.43 2.17
CA GLU A 69 -12.86 -5.00 1.71
C GLU A 69 -13.91 -6.04 2.08
N ASP A 70 -13.70 -7.27 1.63
CA ASP A 70 -14.56 -8.42 1.87
C ASP A 70 -13.81 -9.73 1.56
N CYS A 71 -14.54 -10.84 1.41
CA CYS A 71 -13.96 -12.12 1.03
C CYS A 71 -13.23 -12.12 -0.33
N LYS A 72 -13.46 -11.13 -1.20
CA LYS A 72 -12.69 -11.00 -2.47
C LYS A 72 -11.23 -10.66 -2.22
N SER A 73 -10.93 -10.06 -1.07
CA SER A 73 -9.55 -9.85 -0.64
C SER A 73 -8.78 -11.17 -0.51
N VAL A 74 -9.47 -12.28 -0.18
CA VAL A 74 -8.88 -13.62 -0.11
C VAL A 74 -8.42 -14.09 -1.48
N ASP A 75 -9.21 -13.88 -2.53
CA ASP A 75 -8.86 -14.26 -3.90
C ASP A 75 -7.58 -13.55 -4.36
N ALA A 76 -7.47 -12.25 -4.07
CA ALA A 76 -6.27 -11.48 -4.37
C ALA A 76 -5.03 -12.00 -3.61
N LEU A 77 -5.19 -12.41 -2.36
CA LEU A 77 -4.10 -12.98 -1.57
C LEU A 77 -3.69 -14.37 -2.06
N LEU A 78 -4.62 -15.19 -2.52
CA LEU A 78 -4.34 -16.48 -3.15
C LEU A 78 -3.58 -16.31 -4.46
N ASP A 79 -3.97 -15.34 -5.28
CA ASP A 79 -3.25 -15.03 -6.50
C ASP A 79 -1.83 -14.53 -6.20
N ALA A 80 -1.67 -13.67 -5.19
CA ALA A 80 -0.37 -13.23 -4.72
C ALA A 80 0.51 -14.39 -4.24
N LYS A 81 -0.05 -15.32 -3.46
CA LYS A 81 0.65 -16.54 -3.02
C LYS A 81 1.12 -17.38 -4.21
N ARG A 82 0.27 -17.54 -5.21
CA ARG A 82 0.61 -18.29 -6.43
C ARG A 82 1.77 -17.66 -7.19
N GLN A 83 1.81 -16.33 -7.28
CA GLN A 83 2.83 -15.60 -8.04
C GLN A 83 4.15 -15.46 -7.28
N LEU A 84 4.09 -15.24 -5.98
CA LEU A 84 5.27 -15.01 -5.14
C LEU A 84 5.86 -16.30 -4.56
N GLY A 85 5.08 -17.37 -4.48
CA GLY A 85 5.56 -18.65 -3.94
C GLY A 85 6.17 -18.49 -2.54
N ASP A 86 7.41 -18.93 -2.40
CA ASP A 86 8.16 -18.86 -1.14
C ASP A 86 8.70 -17.47 -0.81
N HIS A 87 8.64 -16.54 -1.75
CA HIS A 87 8.97 -15.14 -1.47
C HIS A 87 7.91 -14.46 -0.60
N LEU A 88 6.65 -14.91 -0.61
CA LEU A 88 5.62 -14.39 0.27
C LEU A 88 5.90 -14.78 1.73
N ALA A 89 6.37 -13.84 2.53
CA ALA A 89 6.58 -14.01 3.97
C ALA A 89 5.25 -14.06 4.72
N GLY A 90 4.30 -13.23 4.33
CA GLY A 90 2.98 -13.17 4.93
C GLY A 90 2.22 -11.92 4.53
N VAL A 91 1.08 -11.73 5.19
CA VAL A 91 0.14 -10.63 4.88
C VAL A 91 -0.29 -9.89 6.15
N VAL A 92 -0.65 -8.64 5.99
CA VAL A 92 -1.37 -7.83 6.98
C VAL A 92 -2.72 -7.45 6.38
N LEU A 93 -3.81 -7.79 7.06
CA LEU A 93 -5.16 -7.38 6.69
C LEU A 93 -5.41 -6.00 7.30
N ASN A 94 -5.40 -4.96 6.47
CA ASN A 94 -5.47 -3.57 6.90
C ASN A 94 -6.86 -2.97 6.69
N ALA A 95 -7.21 -1.99 7.51
CA ALA A 95 -8.46 -1.23 7.46
C ALA A 95 -9.73 -2.10 7.62
N VAL A 96 -9.65 -3.17 8.37
CA VAL A 96 -10.80 -4.01 8.72
C VAL A 96 -11.78 -3.19 9.55
N LEU A 97 -13.08 -3.23 9.22
CA LEU A 97 -14.08 -2.53 10.01
C LEU A 97 -14.06 -3.03 11.46
N PRO A 98 -14.12 -2.13 12.47
CA PRO A 98 -14.01 -2.54 13.88
C PRO A 98 -14.95 -3.68 14.28
N GLN A 99 -16.18 -3.68 13.77
CA GLN A 99 -17.17 -4.73 14.03
C GLN A 99 -16.86 -6.07 13.35
N GLU A 100 -15.96 -6.10 12.36
CA GLU A 100 -15.60 -7.31 11.61
C GLU A 100 -14.27 -7.92 12.09
N VAL A 101 -13.50 -7.20 12.91
CA VAL A 101 -12.16 -7.63 13.34
C VAL A 101 -12.16 -9.03 13.94
N GLU A 102 -13.09 -9.30 14.88
CA GLU A 102 -13.16 -10.61 15.52
C GLU A 102 -13.59 -11.71 14.56
N LYS A 103 -14.51 -11.43 13.64
CA LYS A 103 -14.89 -12.37 12.59
C LYS A 103 -13.70 -12.67 11.65
N VAL A 104 -12.99 -11.65 11.23
CA VAL A 104 -11.79 -11.84 10.37
C VAL A 104 -10.74 -12.67 11.08
N LYS A 105 -10.48 -12.41 12.36
CA LYS A 105 -9.51 -13.19 13.15
C LYS A 105 -9.91 -14.65 13.33
N ASN A 106 -11.20 -14.91 13.57
CA ASN A 106 -11.67 -16.24 13.93
C ASN A 106 -11.97 -17.12 12.71
N ASP A 107 -12.39 -16.52 11.59
CA ASP A 107 -12.83 -17.27 10.41
C ASP A 107 -11.83 -17.18 9.25
N ILE A 108 -11.36 -15.96 8.94
CA ILE A 108 -10.53 -15.72 7.76
C ILE A 108 -9.06 -16.06 8.01
N VAL A 109 -8.51 -15.63 9.14
CA VAL A 109 -7.10 -15.90 9.46
C VAL A 109 -6.78 -17.39 9.49
N PRO A 110 -7.56 -18.27 10.14
CA PRO A 110 -7.34 -19.71 10.08
C PRO A 110 -7.44 -20.26 8.64
N SER A 111 -8.43 -19.80 7.86
CA SER A 111 -8.60 -20.24 6.48
C SER A 111 -7.40 -19.87 5.61
N LEU A 112 -6.84 -18.66 5.76
CA LEU A 112 -5.63 -18.24 5.06
C LEU A 112 -4.42 -19.08 5.47
N LYS A 113 -4.31 -19.41 6.74
CA LYS A 113 -3.24 -20.28 7.27
C LYS A 113 -3.31 -21.69 6.70
N ASP A 114 -4.51 -22.26 6.58
CA ASP A 114 -4.73 -23.56 5.93
C ASP A 114 -4.31 -23.55 4.45
N MET A 115 -4.34 -22.39 3.81
CA MET A 115 -3.86 -22.14 2.45
C MET A 115 -2.37 -21.74 2.38
N ASN A 116 -1.61 -21.93 3.47
CA ASN A 116 -0.20 -21.56 3.59
C ASN A 116 0.08 -20.07 3.37
N ILE A 117 -0.83 -19.21 3.82
CA ILE A 117 -0.65 -17.75 3.87
C ILE A 117 -0.58 -17.34 5.34
N GLU A 118 0.59 -16.92 5.79
CA GLU A 118 0.77 -16.41 7.15
C GLU A 118 0.18 -15.02 7.30
N VAL A 119 -0.62 -14.80 8.35
CA VAL A 119 -1.21 -13.49 8.66
C VAL A 119 -0.50 -12.89 9.86
N PHE A 120 0.27 -11.83 9.65
CA PHE A 120 1.03 -11.15 10.71
C PHE A 120 0.16 -10.19 11.53
N GLY A 121 -0.95 -9.74 10.99
CA GLY A 121 -1.85 -8.88 11.74
C GLY A 121 -3.16 -8.57 11.05
N VAL A 122 -4.15 -8.22 11.88
CA VAL A 122 -5.44 -7.69 11.47
C VAL A 122 -5.57 -6.30 12.07
N MET A 123 -5.48 -5.27 11.24
CA MET A 123 -5.47 -3.88 11.66
C MET A 123 -6.85 -3.25 11.45
N PRO A 124 -7.48 -2.73 12.50
CA PRO A 124 -8.77 -2.08 12.37
C PRO A 124 -8.65 -0.76 11.58
N LYS A 125 -9.72 -0.43 10.86
CA LYS A 125 -9.87 0.87 10.22
C LYS A 125 -9.92 1.96 11.29
N SER A 126 -8.96 2.90 11.23
CA SER A 126 -8.91 4.04 12.13
C SER A 126 -9.26 5.33 11.38
N PRO A 127 -10.28 6.07 11.79
CA PRO A 127 -10.58 7.39 11.24
C PRO A 127 -9.42 8.36 11.39
N LEU A 128 -8.67 8.27 12.50
CA LEU A 128 -7.53 9.13 12.81
C LEU A 128 -6.43 9.08 11.74
N LEU A 129 -6.20 7.91 11.15
CA LEU A 129 -5.16 7.74 10.12
C LEU A 129 -5.52 8.41 8.77
N ARG A 130 -6.78 8.81 8.60
CA ARG A 130 -7.26 9.53 7.43
C ARG A 130 -7.53 11.01 7.71
N SER A 131 -7.41 11.41 8.95
CA SER A 131 -7.68 12.79 9.34
C SER A 131 -6.48 13.68 9.03
N VAL A 132 -6.78 14.91 8.67
CA VAL A 132 -5.82 15.98 8.41
C VAL A 132 -6.06 17.07 9.44
N SER A 133 -5.01 17.62 10.04
CA SER A 133 -5.21 18.74 10.95
C SER A 133 -5.65 20.01 10.22
N VAL A 134 -6.43 20.85 10.90
CA VAL A 134 -6.81 22.16 10.35
C VAL A 134 -5.58 22.96 9.94
N GLY A 135 -4.51 22.94 10.76
CA GLY A 135 -3.26 23.64 10.44
C GLY A 135 -2.57 23.09 9.18
N GLU A 136 -2.67 21.80 8.91
CA GLU A 136 -2.16 21.21 7.67
C GLU A 136 -2.99 21.63 6.45
N LEU A 137 -4.32 21.65 6.57
CA LEU A 137 -5.20 22.16 5.52
C LEU A 137 -4.91 23.62 5.20
N VAL A 138 -4.74 24.46 6.24
CA VAL A 138 -4.38 25.86 6.08
C VAL A 138 -3.10 26.02 5.27
N ARG A 139 -2.06 25.25 5.60
CA ARG A 139 -0.77 25.29 4.88
C ARG A 139 -0.88 24.80 3.45
N ARG A 140 -1.58 23.68 3.24
CA ARG A 140 -1.68 23.08 1.89
C ARG A 140 -2.53 23.88 0.91
N LEU A 141 -3.55 24.59 1.43
CA LEU A 141 -4.48 25.36 0.63
C LEU A 141 -4.10 26.87 0.58
N ASP A 142 -3.01 27.27 1.23
CA ASP A 142 -2.65 28.67 1.44
C ASP A 142 -3.83 29.49 1.97
N ALA A 143 -4.56 28.90 2.92
CA ALA A 143 -5.79 29.47 3.44
C ALA A 143 -5.51 30.37 4.64
N ARG A 144 -6.41 31.37 4.85
CA ARG A 144 -6.35 32.24 6.02
C ARG A 144 -7.32 31.77 7.09
N VAL A 145 -6.82 31.59 8.32
CA VAL A 145 -7.66 31.33 9.48
C VAL A 145 -8.39 32.61 9.86
N ILE A 146 -9.72 32.60 9.89
CA ILE A 146 -10.56 33.76 10.20
C ILE A 146 -10.85 33.84 11.71
N CYS A 147 -11.04 32.65 12.35
CA CYS A 147 -11.35 32.55 13.78
C CYS A 147 -10.83 31.26 14.37
N CYS A 148 -10.74 31.15 15.69
CA CYS A 148 -10.33 29.96 16.43
C CYS A 148 -8.93 29.44 16.03
N ALA A 149 -7.95 30.32 15.91
CA ALA A 149 -6.58 29.96 15.50
C ALA A 149 -5.91 28.96 16.47
N GLU A 150 -6.39 28.89 17.71
CA GLU A 150 -5.95 27.92 18.71
C GLU A 150 -6.37 26.47 18.41
N LYS A 151 -7.24 26.25 17.42
CA LYS A 151 -7.75 24.91 17.03
C LYS A 151 -7.05 24.35 15.81
N ASP A 152 -5.84 24.77 15.52
CA ASP A 152 -5.05 24.30 14.38
C ASP A 152 -4.74 22.79 14.41
N GLN A 153 -4.68 22.19 15.61
CA GLN A 153 -4.48 20.76 15.82
C GLN A 153 -5.76 19.90 15.74
N LEU A 154 -6.93 20.55 15.58
CA LEU A 154 -8.18 19.83 15.41
C LEU A 154 -8.12 18.95 14.15
N LEU A 155 -8.50 17.69 14.29
CA LEU A 155 -8.50 16.73 13.19
C LEU A 155 -9.80 16.81 12.39
N VAL A 156 -9.67 16.86 11.07
CA VAL A 156 -10.78 16.83 10.12
C VAL A 156 -10.84 15.40 9.55
N GLU A 157 -11.87 14.65 9.91
CA GLU A 157 -12.04 13.25 9.51
C GLU A 157 -12.85 13.09 8.23
N THR A 158 -13.71 14.06 7.92
CA THR A 158 -14.64 13.98 6.80
C THR A 158 -14.70 15.31 6.05
N LEU A 159 -14.60 15.23 4.74
CA LEU A 159 -14.80 16.36 3.83
C LEU A 159 -16.11 16.16 3.06
N SER A 160 -16.92 17.19 3.00
CA SER A 160 -18.15 17.21 2.21
C SER A 160 -18.11 18.34 1.19
N ILE A 161 -18.53 18.05 -0.03
CA ILE A 161 -18.69 19.05 -1.08
C ILE A 161 -20.17 19.45 -1.12
N GLY A 162 -20.45 20.72 -0.76
CA GLY A 162 -21.77 21.31 -0.88
C GLY A 162 -21.85 22.12 -2.18
N ALA A 163 -22.66 21.68 -3.13
CA ALA A 163 -23.02 22.47 -4.29
C ALA A 163 -24.45 22.97 -4.11
N MET A 164 -24.63 24.26 -3.81
CA MET A 164 -25.92 24.89 -3.84
C MET A 164 -26.07 25.62 -5.18
N GLY A 165 -27.05 25.21 -5.97
CA GLY A 165 -27.52 26.03 -7.09
C GLY A 165 -28.24 27.26 -6.53
N VAL A 166 -27.78 28.45 -6.91
CA VAL A 166 -28.55 29.68 -6.67
C VAL A 166 -29.57 29.78 -7.79
N ASN A 167 -30.84 29.55 -7.47
CA ASN A 167 -31.95 29.90 -8.34
C ASN A 167 -32.28 31.36 -8.16
#